data_0143e2b5d3b61713460541f68f7f13fa
#
_entry.id   0143e2b5d3b61713460541f68f7f13fa
#
_cell.length_a   1.000
_cell.length_b   1.000
_cell.length_c   1.000
_cell.angle_alpha   90.00
_cell.angle_beta   90.00
_cell.angle_gamma   90.00
#
_symmetry.space_group_name_H-M   'P 1'
#
loop_
_entity.id
_entity.type
_entity.pdbx_description
1 polymer ?
#
loop_
_entity_poly.entity_id
_entity_poly.type
_entity_poly.pdbx_seq_one_letter_code
_entity_poly.pdbx_strand_id
1 'polypeptide(L)'
;MDCGSLVSADALIEPWEETTRTFGRGSIRVAVVDLGEPACCPQHFIVLLPANMYGGRICALVARNALVPNGWTHVGLHEAVSDRPEGGGLRITVPVYGYDPRTGTADPDSRRDISVLVRQAAGTVDLVASD
;
A
#
# COMPACT_ATOMS: atom_id res chain seq x y z
N MET A 1 -3.79 8.98 -1.88
CA MET A 1 -3.17 10.24 -2.33
C MET A 1 -2.15 9.95 -3.40
N ASP A 2 -1.76 10.93 -4.16
CA ASP A 2 -0.71 10.80 -5.14
C ASP A 2 0.65 10.61 -4.45
N CYS A 3 1.54 9.83 -5.04
CA CYS A 3 2.90 9.64 -4.50
C CYS A 3 3.69 10.96 -4.48
N GLY A 4 3.56 11.77 -5.53
CA GLY A 4 4.21 13.07 -5.62
C GLY A 4 5.70 12.99 -5.33
N SER A 5 6.20 13.95 -4.54
CA SER A 5 7.59 14.00 -4.10
C SER A 5 7.87 13.18 -2.85
N LEU A 6 6.85 12.54 -2.27
CA LEU A 6 7.01 11.76 -1.03
C LEU A 6 7.69 10.42 -1.26
N VAL A 7 7.57 9.87 -2.47
CA VAL A 7 8.07 8.54 -2.79
C VAL A 7 9.14 8.64 -3.86
N SER A 8 10.32 8.11 -3.55
CA SER A 8 11.42 7.95 -4.49
C SER A 8 11.88 6.49 -4.47
N ALA A 9 12.72 6.11 -5.42
CA ALA A 9 13.15 4.72 -5.57
C ALA A 9 13.89 4.19 -4.33
N ASP A 10 14.58 5.05 -3.60
CA ASP A 10 15.29 4.66 -2.39
C ASP A 10 14.37 4.41 -1.18
N ALA A 11 13.09 4.74 -1.30
CA ALA A 11 12.09 4.42 -0.27
C ALA A 11 11.66 2.94 -0.31
N LEU A 12 11.96 2.22 -1.38
CA LEU A 12 11.63 0.80 -1.50
C LEU A 12 12.40 -0.02 -0.46
N ILE A 13 11.68 -0.90 0.23
CA ILE A 13 12.24 -1.70 1.32
C ILE A 13 12.75 -3.03 0.77
N GLU A 14 13.93 -3.46 1.20
CA GLU A 14 14.46 -4.78 0.88
C GLU A 14 14.02 -5.81 1.93
N PRO A 15 13.90 -7.10 1.57
CA PRO A 15 14.11 -7.68 0.24
C PRO A 15 12.89 -7.49 -0.66
N TRP A 16 13.11 -7.16 -1.91
CA TRP A 16 12.05 -6.79 -2.85
C TRP A 16 11.06 -7.91 -3.12
N GLU A 17 11.49 -9.16 -3.08
CA GLU A 17 10.60 -10.31 -3.28
C GLU A 17 9.52 -10.43 -2.19
N GLU A 18 9.73 -9.81 -1.03
CA GLU A 18 8.75 -9.80 0.05
C GLU A 18 7.96 -8.49 0.11
N THR A 19 8.53 -7.41 -0.42
CA THR A 19 7.97 -6.06 -0.30
C THR A 19 7.39 -5.54 -1.60
N THR A 20 7.37 -6.35 -2.65
CA THR A 20 6.70 -6.01 -3.90
C THR A 20 5.86 -7.19 -4.37
N ARG A 21 4.69 -6.90 -4.93
CA ARG A 21 3.80 -7.91 -5.52
C ARG A 21 3.04 -7.33 -6.69
N THR A 22 2.64 -8.21 -7.60
CA THR A 22 1.76 -7.83 -8.70
C THR A 22 0.40 -8.49 -8.52
N PHE A 23 -0.62 -7.82 -9.02
CA PHE A 23 -2.01 -8.27 -9.01
C PHE A 23 -2.59 -8.05 -10.41
N GLY A 24 -3.79 -8.58 -10.66
CA GLY A 24 -4.45 -8.34 -11.93
C GLY A 24 -3.64 -8.82 -13.14
N ARG A 25 -3.05 -10.01 -13.05
CA ARG A 25 -2.19 -10.58 -14.09
C ARG A 25 -0.95 -9.74 -14.39
N GLY A 26 -0.39 -9.12 -13.33
CA GLY A 26 0.83 -8.34 -13.45
C GLY A 26 0.63 -6.87 -13.83
N SER A 27 -0.61 -6.45 -14.08
CA SER A 27 -0.87 -5.06 -14.48
C SER A 27 -0.90 -4.08 -13.33
N ILE A 28 -1.10 -4.54 -12.11
CA ILE A 28 -1.11 -3.72 -10.91
C ILE A 28 0.10 -4.10 -10.08
N ARG A 29 0.91 -3.12 -9.71
CA ARG A 29 2.09 -3.33 -8.88
C ARG A 29 1.88 -2.68 -7.52
N VAL A 30 2.24 -3.40 -6.47
CA VAL A 30 2.17 -2.88 -5.10
C VAL A 30 3.55 -3.03 -4.47
N ALA A 31 4.00 -2.00 -3.80
CA ALA A 31 5.30 -2.02 -3.13
C ALA A 31 5.18 -1.37 -1.75
N VAL A 32 5.92 -1.91 -0.78
CA VAL A 32 6.04 -1.31 0.53
C VAL A 32 7.18 -0.30 0.49
N VAL A 33 6.94 0.88 1.04
CA VAL A 33 7.92 1.95 1.09
C VAL A 33 8.12 2.44 2.52
N ASP A 34 9.32 2.92 2.81
CA ASP A 34 9.69 3.55 4.07
C ASP A 34 9.87 5.04 3.80
N LEU A 35 9.00 5.87 4.37
CA LEU A 35 9.03 7.32 4.16
C LEU A 35 9.87 8.06 5.21
N GLY A 36 10.58 7.32 6.07
CA GLY A 36 11.47 7.93 7.05
C GLY A 36 10.78 8.57 8.23
N GLU A 37 9.56 8.13 8.56
CA GLU A 37 8.84 8.58 9.75
C GLU A 37 9.63 8.18 11.00
N PRO A 38 10.14 9.14 11.80
CA PRO A 38 11.06 8.80 12.88
C PRO A 38 10.37 8.24 14.13
N ALA A 39 9.06 8.42 14.27
CA ALA A 39 8.38 8.03 15.51
C ALA A 39 8.16 6.53 15.60
N CYS A 40 7.34 5.95 14.73
CA CYS A 40 7.03 4.52 14.85
C CYS A 40 6.70 3.85 13.53
N CYS A 41 6.18 4.64 12.59
CA CYS A 41 5.29 4.06 11.61
C CYS A 41 5.65 4.52 10.19
N PRO A 42 6.88 4.19 9.73
CA PRO A 42 7.38 4.69 8.46
C PRO A 42 6.87 3.92 7.25
N GLN A 43 6.28 2.73 7.45
CA GLN A 43 5.90 1.89 6.33
C GLN A 43 4.54 2.28 5.77
N HIS A 44 4.51 2.44 4.47
CA HIS A 44 3.32 2.67 3.67
C HIS A 44 3.35 1.68 2.52
N PHE A 45 2.31 1.65 1.72
CA PHE A 45 2.42 0.96 0.44
C PHE A 45 1.91 1.85 -0.68
N ILE A 46 2.46 1.61 -1.86
CA ILE A 46 2.08 2.32 -3.07
C ILE A 46 1.44 1.34 -4.04
N VAL A 47 0.48 1.83 -4.82
CA VAL A 47 -0.15 1.09 -5.89
C VAL A 47 0.20 1.78 -7.19
N LEU A 48 0.81 1.03 -8.10
CA LEU A 48 1.23 1.54 -9.40
C LEU A 48 0.35 0.93 -10.48
N LEU A 49 -0.27 1.80 -11.28
CA LEU A 49 -1.04 1.40 -12.44
C LEU A 49 -0.27 1.71 -13.70
N PRO A 50 -0.44 0.89 -14.78
CA PRO A 50 0.25 1.13 -16.03
C PRO A 50 -0.23 2.43 -16.68
N ALA A 51 0.55 2.93 -17.63
CA ALA A 51 0.18 4.10 -18.40
C ALA A 51 -1.15 3.84 -19.13
N ASN A 52 -2.08 4.79 -19.04
CA ASN A 52 -3.33 4.74 -19.79
C ASN A 52 -3.08 5.21 -21.23
N MET A 53 -4.16 5.26 -22.04
CA MET A 53 -4.07 5.71 -23.43
C MET A 53 -3.57 7.15 -23.58
N TYR A 54 -3.62 7.94 -22.51
CA TYR A 54 -3.11 9.31 -22.48
C TYR A 54 -1.69 9.41 -21.98
N GLY A 55 -1.03 8.28 -21.73
CA GLY A 55 0.38 8.22 -21.35
C GLY A 55 0.70 8.41 -19.88
N GLY A 56 -0.30 8.68 -19.04
CA GLY A 56 -0.08 8.89 -17.62
C GLY A 56 0.03 7.58 -16.84
N ARG A 57 1.04 7.46 -15.98
CA ARG A 57 1.11 6.41 -14.98
C ARG A 57 0.55 6.94 -13.68
N ILE A 58 -0.06 6.06 -12.90
CA ILE A 58 -0.65 6.43 -11.63
C ILE A 58 0.15 5.76 -10.52
N CYS A 59 0.57 6.56 -9.55
CA CYS A 59 1.19 6.11 -8.33
C CYS A 59 0.33 6.62 -7.17
N ALA A 60 -0.33 5.71 -6.47
CA ALA A 60 -1.17 6.06 -5.32
C ALA A 60 -0.48 5.61 -4.05
N LEU A 61 -0.29 6.55 -3.13
CA LEU A 61 0.25 6.28 -1.80
C LEU A 61 -0.91 5.96 -0.86
N VAL A 62 -0.86 4.81 -0.23
CA VAL A 62 -1.85 4.42 0.77
C VAL A 62 -1.26 4.70 2.15
N ALA A 63 -1.90 5.60 2.86
CA ALA A 63 -1.49 6.06 4.17
C ALA A 63 -2.62 5.83 5.17
N ARG A 64 -2.25 5.73 6.43
CA ARG A 64 -3.20 5.61 7.53
C ARG A 64 -4.04 6.87 7.70
N ASN A 65 -3.45 8.03 7.38
CA ASN A 65 -4.13 9.31 7.46
C ASN A 65 -3.79 10.12 6.20
N ALA A 66 -4.83 10.60 5.51
CA ALA A 66 -4.66 11.35 4.26
C ALA A 66 -4.10 12.76 4.46
N LEU A 67 -4.30 13.36 5.64
CA LEU A 67 -3.84 14.74 5.93
C LEU A 67 -2.37 14.78 6.32
N VAL A 68 -1.95 13.78 7.07
CA VAL A 68 -0.54 13.59 7.45
C VAL A 68 -0.18 12.18 7.04
N PRO A 69 0.82 11.97 6.19
CA PRO A 69 1.11 10.63 5.67
C PRO A 69 1.75 9.74 6.74
N ASN A 70 0.95 9.38 7.73
CA ASN A 70 1.31 8.37 8.71
C ASN A 70 1.09 6.99 8.12
N GLY A 71 2.00 6.08 8.42
CA GLY A 71 1.93 4.70 7.99
C GLY A 71 1.77 3.74 9.15
N TRP A 72 2.39 2.60 9.01
CA TRP A 72 2.35 1.50 9.97
C TRP A 72 3.76 1.04 10.31
N THR A 73 3.90 0.29 11.37
CA THR A 73 5.20 -0.28 11.74
C THR A 73 5.60 -1.38 10.75
N HIS A 74 4.62 -2.15 10.29
CA HIS A 74 4.86 -3.20 9.31
C HIS A 74 3.67 -3.33 8.37
N VAL A 75 3.95 -3.43 7.08
CA VAL A 75 2.99 -3.72 6.04
C VAL A 75 3.27 -5.12 5.52
N GLY A 76 2.33 -6.05 5.76
CA GLY A 76 2.50 -7.46 5.41
C GLY A 76 2.06 -7.77 3.99
N LEU A 77 2.73 -7.20 3.01
CA LEU A 77 2.33 -7.34 1.61
C LEU A 77 2.34 -8.78 1.12
N HIS A 78 3.26 -9.61 1.63
CA HIS A 78 3.32 -11.03 1.24
C HIS A 78 2.08 -11.82 1.69
N GLU A 79 1.33 -11.30 2.66
CA GLU A 79 0.08 -11.90 3.13
C GLU A 79 -1.16 -11.30 2.44
N ALA A 80 -0.98 -10.35 1.54
CA ALA A 80 -2.08 -9.66 0.89
C ALA A 80 -2.86 -10.62 -0.01
N VAL A 81 -4.16 -10.37 -0.11
CA VAL A 81 -5.07 -11.13 -0.98
C VAL A 81 -5.83 -10.18 -1.89
N SER A 82 -6.36 -10.71 -2.97
CA SER A 82 -7.17 -9.91 -3.88
C SER A 82 -8.43 -10.66 -4.28
N ASP A 83 -9.49 -9.91 -4.58
CA ASP A 83 -10.75 -10.44 -5.09
C ASP A 83 -11.43 -9.41 -5.98
N ARG A 84 -12.44 -9.86 -6.72
CA ARG A 84 -13.21 -9.00 -7.61
C ARG A 84 -14.62 -8.82 -7.05
N PRO A 85 -14.91 -7.66 -6.42
CA PRO A 85 -16.23 -7.40 -5.87
C PRO A 85 -17.27 -7.18 -6.97
N GLU A 86 -18.54 -7.32 -6.62
CA GLU A 86 -19.66 -7.17 -7.56
C GLU A 86 -19.70 -5.81 -8.25
N GLY A 87 -19.32 -4.76 -7.56
CA GLY A 87 -19.31 -3.40 -8.12
C GLY A 87 -18.21 -3.12 -9.13
N GLY A 88 -17.39 -4.14 -9.48
CA GLY A 88 -16.28 -4.00 -10.41
C GLY A 88 -14.98 -3.63 -9.73
N GLY A 89 -13.91 -3.58 -10.51
CA GLY A 89 -12.58 -3.31 -9.99
C GLY A 89 -11.91 -4.53 -9.37
N LEU A 90 -10.72 -4.33 -8.83
CA LEU A 90 -9.98 -5.32 -8.08
C LEU A 90 -9.76 -4.80 -6.67
N ARG A 91 -10.21 -5.56 -5.67
CA ARG A 91 -9.98 -5.21 -4.28
C ARG A 91 -8.73 -5.94 -3.80
N ILE A 92 -7.79 -5.18 -3.24
CA ILE A 92 -6.57 -5.70 -2.65
C ILE A 92 -6.63 -5.43 -1.15
N THR A 93 -6.47 -6.47 -0.36
CA THR A 93 -6.51 -6.38 1.09
C THR A 93 -5.15 -6.72 1.65
N VAL A 94 -4.56 -5.77 2.37
CA VAL A 94 -3.19 -5.85 2.89
C VAL A 94 -3.23 -5.77 4.41
N PRO A 95 -2.68 -6.76 5.13
CA PRO A 95 -2.59 -6.66 6.57
C PRO A 95 -1.48 -5.69 6.98
N VAL A 96 -1.78 -4.90 7.99
CA VAL A 96 -0.84 -3.93 8.57
C VAL A 96 -0.77 -4.10 10.07
N TYR A 97 0.35 -3.68 10.66
CA TYR A 97 0.62 -3.89 12.08
C TYR A 97 1.13 -2.60 12.71
N GLY A 98 0.67 -2.34 13.93
CA GLY A 98 1.11 -1.21 14.71
C GLY A 98 2.35 -1.51 15.53
N TYR A 99 2.81 -0.50 16.27
CA TYR A 99 4.02 -0.54 17.06
C TYR A 99 3.76 -1.12 18.47
N ASP A 100 4.65 -2.01 18.93
CA ASP A 100 4.66 -2.49 20.30
C ASP A 100 5.84 -1.82 21.05
N PRO A 101 5.55 -0.89 21.98
CA PRO A 101 6.62 -0.23 22.71
C PRO A 101 7.40 -1.14 23.66
N ARG A 102 6.84 -2.31 24.00
CA ARG A 102 7.53 -3.28 24.86
C ARG A 102 8.67 -3.98 24.15
N THR A 103 8.52 -4.22 22.86
CA THR A 103 9.51 -4.95 22.05
C THR A 103 10.27 -4.06 21.07
N GLY A 104 9.77 -2.87 20.79
CA GLY A 104 10.33 -1.98 19.77
C GLY A 104 10.07 -2.44 18.35
N THR A 105 9.16 -3.39 18.15
CA THR A 105 8.85 -3.98 16.84
C THR A 105 7.35 -3.96 16.60
N ALA A 106 6.92 -4.53 15.47
CA ALA A 106 5.50 -4.64 15.15
C ALA A 106 4.79 -5.59 16.12
N ASP A 107 3.60 -5.21 16.52
CA ASP A 107 2.74 -6.01 17.39
C ASP A 107 1.91 -6.96 16.54
N PRO A 108 2.11 -8.29 16.63
CA PRO A 108 1.32 -9.24 15.85
C PRO A 108 -0.17 -9.24 16.20
N ASP A 109 -0.52 -8.80 17.40
CA ASP A 109 -1.91 -8.73 17.84
C ASP A 109 -2.63 -7.47 17.38
N SER A 110 -1.91 -6.53 16.77
CA SER A 110 -2.47 -5.27 16.28
C SER A 110 -2.91 -5.33 14.82
N ARG A 111 -2.96 -6.51 14.22
CA ARG A 111 -3.28 -6.67 12.81
C ARG A 111 -4.58 -5.99 12.44
N ARG A 112 -4.53 -5.22 11.38
CA ARG A 112 -5.69 -4.64 10.72
C ARG A 112 -5.59 -4.90 9.23
N ASP A 113 -6.72 -5.07 8.57
CA ASP A 113 -6.77 -5.30 7.13
C ASP A 113 -7.19 -4.01 6.44
N ILE A 114 -6.32 -3.53 5.56
CA ILE A 114 -6.57 -2.33 4.76
C ILE A 114 -6.94 -2.78 3.36
N SER A 115 -8.10 -2.37 2.89
CA SER A 115 -8.57 -2.72 1.55
C SER A 115 -8.58 -1.51 0.65
N VAL A 116 -8.03 -1.66 -0.53
CA VAL A 116 -8.09 -0.65 -1.59
C VAL A 116 -8.82 -1.24 -2.80
N LEU A 117 -9.61 -0.41 -3.46
CA LEU A 117 -10.29 -0.78 -4.69
C LEU A 117 -9.59 -0.10 -5.87
N VAL A 118 -9.07 -0.93 -6.77
CA VAL A 118 -8.36 -0.47 -7.95
C VAL A 118 -9.27 -0.59 -9.16
N ARG A 119 -9.52 0.52 -9.82
CA ARG A 119 -10.26 0.57 -11.09
C ARG A 119 -9.31 1.05 -12.17
N GLN A 120 -8.73 0.11 -12.90
CA GLN A 120 -7.71 0.42 -13.90
C GLN A 120 -8.24 1.29 -15.03
N ALA A 121 -9.44 1.01 -15.52
CA ALA A 121 -10.03 1.78 -16.60
C ALA A 121 -10.25 3.24 -16.22
N ALA A 122 -10.64 3.50 -14.99
CA ALA A 122 -10.82 4.85 -14.47
C ALA A 122 -9.52 5.47 -13.94
N GLY A 123 -8.49 4.67 -13.72
CA GLY A 123 -7.24 5.13 -13.13
C GLY A 123 -7.35 5.51 -11.68
N THR A 124 -8.21 4.84 -10.91
CA THR A 124 -8.45 5.21 -9.50
C THR A 124 -8.01 4.11 -8.56
N VAL A 125 -7.50 4.53 -7.41
CA VAL A 125 -7.17 3.67 -6.26
C VAL A 125 -7.79 4.31 -5.04
N ASP A 126 -8.81 3.67 -4.49
CA ASP A 126 -9.58 4.21 -3.38
C ASP A 126 -9.47 3.33 -2.15
N LEU A 127 -9.30 3.94 -0.99
CA LEU A 127 -9.36 3.24 0.28
C LEU A 127 -10.83 2.87 0.55
N VAL A 128 -11.11 1.57 0.72
CA VAL A 128 -12.49 1.10 0.85
C VAL A 128 -12.84 0.85 2.31
N ALA A 129 -11.95 0.18 3.04
CA ALA A 129 -12.21 -0.17 4.42
C ALA A 129 -10.90 -0.35 5.17
N SER A 130 -10.94 -0.09 6.47
CA SER A 130 -9.88 -0.46 7.39
C SER A 130 -10.51 -1.06 8.64
N ASP A 131 -10.05 -2.23 9.00
CA ASP A 131 -10.47 -2.91 10.21
C ASP A 131 -9.55 -2.59 11.38
#